data_1b19a1a9a6875adbbefb749bb3a53f05
#
_entry.id   1b19a1a9a6875adbbefb749bb3a53f05
#
_cell.length_a   1.000
_cell.length_b   1.000
_cell.length_c   1.000
_cell.angle_alpha   90.00
_cell.angle_beta   90.00
_cell.angle_gamma   90.00
#
_symmetry.space_group_name_H-M   'P 1'
#
loop_
_entity.id
_entity.type
_entity.pdbx_description
1 polymer ?
#
loop_
_entity_poly.entity_id
_entity_poly.type
_entity_poly.pdbx_seq_one_letter_code
_entity_poly.pdbx_strand_id
1 'polypeptide(L)'
;MDMLLSGIGMLMHLDVLLALLIGSVGGVIIGAIPGVGPAVAIAILLPATFALPPLVGLVMLLGIYGSSMFGGALPAILINTPGTAVNALTTYDGHPMTKRGEALKALGLAYGASFGSGILSILALILLSPVLAKVAPMFGSKEIFLAALLGLVLVVIAHRGQALAAGMLAGFGVFLGTVGLEPLKYTQRFTFDQPWLASGFDLIVVVLGLFALSQAFLLLSGPEDAPDAKPIKGSMARAMGRTFRHKRLVAAGTGFGVLMGMIPGVGEFTAQFLSYTYAQKSSKAPDAFGNGSEEGLVASEAANNAVPAAAMIPLLALGIPGEALTAMMLSVFYVHNVIPGPQLFQGQIDFVYALYAAMILLNVIVVLFMMVSSNLLLKIIRIPTRFLGVMILTLSFVGVYSLRNSITDCIIAAVFGWIGLILKRQDLPPVPIILGLVLGGIMETKFRPAMARVEVFADFFQRPVAAFLGLAILALVVGHLASLRRQALERADEAEA
;
A
#
# COMPACT_ATOMS: atom_id res chain seq x y z
N MET A 1 23.15 9.42 -19.47
CA MET A 1 22.19 9.88 -20.47
C MET A 1 21.59 8.69 -21.23
N ASP A 2 22.44 7.81 -21.74
CA ASP A 2 22.01 6.67 -22.58
C ASP A 2 21.08 5.68 -21.85
N MET A 3 21.37 5.35 -20.59
CA MET A 3 20.50 4.48 -19.77
C MET A 3 19.12 5.09 -19.47
N LEU A 4 19.04 6.41 -19.30
CA LEU A 4 17.76 7.10 -19.14
C LEU A 4 16.96 7.07 -20.44
N LEU A 5 17.61 7.31 -21.58
CA LEU A 5 16.98 7.21 -22.90
C LEU A 5 16.53 5.77 -23.21
N SER A 6 17.34 4.77 -22.83
CA SER A 6 16.97 3.35 -22.93
C SER A 6 15.72 3.05 -22.09
N GLY A 7 15.66 3.48 -20.82
CA GLY A 7 14.51 3.28 -19.97
C GLY A 7 13.23 3.96 -20.51
N ILE A 8 13.34 5.19 -21.03
CA ILE A 8 12.23 5.86 -21.71
C ILE A 8 11.83 5.11 -22.99
N GLY A 9 12.82 4.60 -23.74
CA GLY A 9 12.59 3.75 -24.91
C GLY A 9 11.78 2.50 -24.58
N MET A 10 12.11 1.80 -23.47
CA MET A 10 11.35 0.65 -22.99
C MET A 10 9.90 1.00 -22.67
N LEU A 11 9.65 2.18 -22.08
CA LEU A 11 8.29 2.65 -21.79
C LEU A 11 7.49 2.94 -23.06
N MET A 12 8.14 3.38 -24.14
CA MET A 12 7.47 3.74 -25.40
C MET A 12 6.98 2.54 -26.22
N HIS A 13 7.28 1.31 -25.81
CA HIS A 13 6.70 0.11 -26.42
C HIS A 13 5.18 0.10 -26.21
N LEU A 14 4.44 -0.27 -27.26
CA LEU A 14 2.98 -0.20 -27.27
C LEU A 14 2.32 -1.05 -26.18
N ASP A 15 2.84 -2.23 -25.92
CA ASP A 15 2.37 -3.15 -24.87
C ASP A 15 2.53 -2.55 -23.47
N VAL A 16 3.65 -1.88 -23.20
CA VAL A 16 3.92 -1.18 -21.92
C VAL A 16 2.99 0.03 -21.75
N LEU A 17 2.81 0.84 -22.80
CA LEU A 17 1.90 1.98 -22.79
C LEU A 17 0.44 1.54 -22.60
N LEU A 18 0.01 0.47 -23.27
CA LEU A 18 -1.33 -0.08 -23.10
C LEU A 18 -1.53 -0.64 -21.69
N ALA A 19 -0.54 -1.34 -21.15
CA ALA A 19 -0.59 -1.83 -19.77
C ALA A 19 -0.68 -0.69 -18.75
N LEU A 20 0.09 0.38 -18.95
CA LEU A 20 0.03 1.58 -18.12
C LEU A 20 -1.35 2.25 -18.20
N LEU A 21 -1.89 2.40 -19.39
CA LEU A 21 -3.21 3.00 -19.62
C LEU A 21 -4.31 2.15 -18.97
N ILE A 22 -4.31 0.83 -19.22
CA ILE A 22 -5.29 -0.11 -18.64
C ILE A 22 -5.19 -0.10 -17.11
N GLY A 23 -3.97 -0.18 -16.58
CA GLY A 23 -3.72 -0.12 -15.14
C GLY A 23 -4.19 1.21 -14.53
N SER A 24 -3.86 2.33 -15.17
CA SER A 24 -4.21 3.67 -14.68
C SER A 24 -5.72 3.91 -14.70
N VAL A 25 -6.38 3.63 -15.81
CA VAL A 25 -7.84 3.80 -15.95
C VAL A 25 -8.59 2.78 -15.08
N GLY A 26 -8.16 1.52 -15.12
CA GLY A 26 -8.73 0.46 -14.28
C GLY A 26 -8.60 0.75 -12.80
N GLY A 27 -7.44 1.24 -12.35
CA GLY A 27 -7.22 1.61 -10.96
C GLY A 27 -8.11 2.77 -10.51
N VAL A 28 -8.30 3.81 -11.33
CA VAL A 28 -9.28 4.88 -11.03
C VAL A 28 -10.70 4.31 -10.89
N ILE A 29 -11.11 3.45 -11.82
CA ILE A 29 -12.44 2.84 -11.81
C ILE A 29 -12.63 2.04 -10.52
N ILE A 30 -11.68 1.18 -10.20
CA ILE A 30 -11.75 0.31 -9.01
C ILE A 30 -11.66 1.14 -7.73
N GLY A 31 -10.79 2.14 -7.68
CA GLY A 31 -10.71 3.07 -6.56
C GLY A 31 -12.01 3.84 -6.33
N ALA A 32 -12.75 4.16 -7.39
CA ALA A 32 -14.06 4.82 -7.29
C ALA A 32 -15.17 3.91 -6.78
N ILE A 33 -14.96 2.60 -6.72
CA ILE A 33 -15.93 1.64 -6.17
C ILE A 33 -15.77 1.58 -4.64
N PRO A 34 -16.78 1.97 -3.85
CA PRO A 34 -16.69 1.96 -2.40
C PRO A 34 -16.28 0.59 -1.85
N GLY A 35 -15.24 0.58 -1.02
CA GLY A 35 -14.78 -0.61 -0.29
C GLY A 35 -13.94 -1.61 -1.10
N VAL A 36 -13.76 -1.45 -2.42
CA VAL A 36 -12.95 -2.41 -3.20
C VAL A 36 -11.45 -2.15 -3.07
N GLY A 37 -11.01 -0.93 -3.27
CA GLY A 37 -9.61 -0.51 -3.05
C GLY A 37 -8.55 -1.17 -3.94
N PRO A 38 -7.31 -0.64 -3.91
CA PRO A 38 -6.20 -1.12 -4.76
C PRO A 38 -5.75 -2.54 -4.43
N ALA A 39 -5.82 -2.95 -3.16
CA ALA A 39 -5.40 -4.28 -2.75
C ALA A 39 -6.21 -5.39 -3.42
N VAL A 40 -7.53 -5.19 -3.54
CA VAL A 40 -8.42 -6.12 -4.23
C VAL A 40 -8.11 -6.16 -5.73
N ALA A 41 -7.90 -4.99 -6.35
CA ALA A 41 -7.59 -4.88 -7.76
C ALA A 41 -6.27 -5.56 -8.13
N ILE A 42 -5.22 -5.24 -7.36
CA ILE A 42 -3.90 -5.85 -7.55
C ILE A 42 -4.00 -7.37 -7.35
N ALA A 43 -4.66 -7.82 -6.27
CA ALA A 43 -4.81 -9.24 -5.99
C ALA A 43 -5.48 -9.99 -7.16
N ILE A 44 -6.56 -9.45 -7.72
CA ILE A 44 -7.29 -10.08 -8.85
C ILE A 44 -6.42 -10.14 -10.12
N LEU A 45 -5.67 -9.09 -10.42
CA LEU A 45 -4.90 -9.00 -11.65
C LEU A 45 -3.48 -9.58 -11.54
N LEU A 46 -3.00 -9.79 -10.30
CA LEU A 46 -1.67 -10.33 -10.04
C LEU A 46 -1.38 -11.63 -10.83
N PRO A 47 -2.25 -12.65 -10.82
CA PRO A 47 -2.00 -13.87 -11.58
C PRO A 47 -1.88 -13.63 -13.10
N ALA A 48 -2.68 -12.72 -13.64
CA ALA A 48 -2.63 -12.38 -15.05
C ALA A 48 -1.30 -11.72 -15.45
N THR A 49 -0.66 -10.98 -14.52
CA THR A 49 0.62 -10.33 -14.79
C THR A 49 1.78 -11.30 -14.99
N PHE A 50 1.66 -12.55 -14.52
CA PHE A 50 2.73 -13.55 -14.67
C PHE A 50 2.89 -14.06 -16.10
N ALA A 51 1.84 -13.96 -16.92
CA ALA A 51 1.89 -14.29 -18.33
C ALA A 51 2.42 -13.13 -19.20
N LEU A 52 2.62 -11.95 -18.62
CA LEU A 52 3.07 -10.74 -19.31
C LEU A 52 4.60 -10.57 -19.17
N PRO A 53 5.26 -9.84 -20.07
CA PRO A 53 6.65 -9.43 -19.84
C PRO A 53 6.82 -8.67 -18.51
N PRO A 54 8.00 -8.74 -17.85
CA PRO A 54 8.20 -8.18 -16.50
C PRO A 54 7.79 -6.72 -16.38
N LEU A 55 8.23 -5.87 -17.31
CA LEU A 55 7.92 -4.44 -17.29
C LEU A 55 6.43 -4.17 -17.50
N VAL A 56 5.78 -4.91 -18.41
CA VAL A 56 4.35 -4.76 -18.73
C VAL A 56 3.50 -5.08 -17.48
N GLY A 57 3.77 -6.22 -16.83
CA GLY A 57 3.05 -6.62 -15.61
C GLY A 57 3.22 -5.62 -14.47
N LEU A 58 4.46 -5.19 -14.20
CA LEU A 58 4.75 -4.24 -13.12
C LEU A 58 4.18 -2.85 -13.38
N VAL A 59 4.27 -2.35 -14.60
CA VAL A 59 3.72 -1.04 -14.99
C VAL A 59 2.20 -1.03 -14.90
N MET A 60 1.53 -2.14 -15.23
CA MET A 60 0.09 -2.28 -15.07
C MET A 60 -0.31 -2.21 -13.58
N LEU A 61 0.39 -2.94 -12.71
CA LEU A 61 0.11 -2.91 -11.26
C LEU A 61 0.44 -1.55 -10.61
N LEU A 62 1.53 -0.90 -11.03
CA LEU A 62 1.85 0.47 -10.63
C LEU A 62 0.75 1.43 -11.04
N GLY A 63 0.22 1.25 -12.27
CA GLY A 63 -0.93 1.98 -12.77
C GLY A 63 -2.12 1.88 -11.83
N ILE A 64 -2.50 0.66 -11.44
CA ILE A 64 -3.60 0.41 -10.50
C ILE A 64 -3.33 1.04 -9.14
N TYR A 65 -2.14 0.82 -8.60
CA TYR A 65 -1.77 1.30 -7.27
C TYR A 65 -1.87 2.83 -7.18
N GLY A 66 -1.14 3.54 -8.03
CA GLY A 66 -1.09 5.01 -7.98
C GLY A 66 -2.41 5.68 -8.34
N SER A 67 -3.18 5.10 -9.29
CA SER A 67 -4.42 5.72 -9.77
C SER A 67 -5.62 5.47 -8.88
N SER A 68 -5.66 4.37 -8.15
CA SER A 68 -6.79 4.03 -7.27
C SER A 68 -6.95 5.02 -6.12
N MET A 69 -5.86 5.67 -5.68
CA MET A 69 -5.89 6.73 -4.68
C MET A 69 -6.70 7.94 -5.17
N PHE A 70 -6.51 8.34 -6.42
CA PHE A 70 -7.32 9.39 -7.06
C PHE A 70 -8.79 8.97 -7.20
N GLY A 71 -9.03 7.73 -7.64
CA GLY A 71 -10.38 7.18 -7.78
C GLY A 71 -11.14 7.19 -6.48
N GLY A 72 -10.50 6.80 -5.38
CA GLY A 72 -11.10 6.67 -4.06
C GLY A 72 -11.54 7.99 -3.42
N ALA A 73 -10.93 9.11 -3.81
CA ALA A 73 -11.35 10.44 -3.36
C ALA A 73 -12.74 10.82 -3.89
N LEU A 74 -13.15 10.33 -5.06
CA LEU A 74 -14.43 10.67 -5.67
C LEU A 74 -15.63 10.31 -4.79
N PRO A 75 -15.85 9.03 -4.41
CA PRO A 75 -16.97 8.66 -3.55
C PRO A 75 -16.81 9.21 -2.13
N ALA A 76 -15.59 9.34 -1.62
CA ALA A 76 -15.32 9.95 -0.32
C ALA A 76 -15.89 11.38 -0.24
N ILE A 77 -15.64 12.19 -1.27
CA ILE A 77 -16.09 13.58 -1.35
C ILE A 77 -17.59 13.67 -1.64
N LEU A 78 -18.10 12.88 -2.58
CA LEU A 78 -19.46 13.07 -3.10
C LEU A 78 -20.55 12.40 -2.26
N ILE A 79 -20.28 11.21 -1.72
CA ILE A 79 -21.28 10.38 -1.03
C ILE A 79 -20.89 9.96 0.39
N ASN A 80 -19.84 10.56 0.96
CA ASN A 80 -19.32 10.24 2.30
C ASN A 80 -18.93 8.77 2.51
N THR A 81 -18.60 8.08 1.43
CA THR A 81 -18.17 6.67 1.49
C THR A 81 -16.81 6.57 0.84
N PRO A 82 -15.74 6.33 1.59
CA PRO A 82 -14.42 6.27 0.99
C PRO A 82 -14.33 5.10 0.00
N GLY A 83 -13.75 5.35 -1.18
CA GLY A 83 -13.52 4.30 -2.17
C GLY A 83 -12.48 3.32 -1.68
N THR A 84 -11.45 3.81 -1.05
CA THR A 84 -10.41 3.02 -0.37
C THR A 84 -10.36 3.40 1.11
N ALA A 85 -9.88 2.49 1.97
CA ALA A 85 -9.75 2.77 3.41
C ALA A 85 -8.93 4.03 3.69
N VAL A 86 -7.94 4.30 2.86
CA VAL A 86 -7.06 5.47 3.01
C VAL A 86 -7.74 6.80 2.66
N ASN A 87 -8.84 6.81 1.91
CA ASN A 87 -9.61 8.02 1.66
C ASN A 87 -10.60 8.37 2.80
N ALA A 88 -10.52 7.69 3.95
CA ALA A 88 -11.40 7.99 5.07
C ALA A 88 -11.23 9.43 5.59
N LEU A 89 -10.01 9.95 5.70
CA LEU A 89 -9.77 11.35 6.11
C LEU A 89 -10.25 12.37 5.07
N THR A 90 -10.31 11.99 3.79
CA THR A 90 -10.86 12.80 2.72
C THR A 90 -12.34 13.11 2.92
N THR A 91 -13.08 12.19 3.59
CA THR A 91 -14.51 12.41 3.89
C THR A 91 -14.74 13.56 4.86
N TYR A 92 -13.83 13.78 5.80
CA TYR A 92 -13.99 14.74 6.90
C TYR A 92 -14.22 16.19 6.42
N ASP A 93 -13.49 16.58 5.38
CA ASP A 93 -13.61 17.91 4.80
C ASP A 93 -14.24 17.91 3.40
N GLY A 94 -13.99 16.87 2.61
CA GLY A 94 -14.49 16.76 1.24
C GLY A 94 -16.01 16.67 1.15
N HIS A 95 -16.63 15.83 1.99
CA HIS A 95 -18.09 15.67 1.97
C HIS A 95 -18.85 16.89 2.52
N PRO A 96 -18.46 17.53 3.63
CA PRO A 96 -19.07 18.80 4.05
C PRO A 96 -19.00 19.90 2.98
N MET A 97 -17.92 19.97 2.20
CA MET A 97 -17.86 20.88 1.04
C MET A 97 -18.92 20.51 -0.01
N THR A 98 -19.13 19.25 -0.28
CA THR A 98 -20.17 18.78 -1.21
C THR A 98 -21.57 19.14 -0.71
N LYS A 99 -21.85 19.00 0.58
CA LYS A 99 -23.13 19.43 1.20
C LYS A 99 -23.38 20.92 1.01
N ARG A 100 -22.33 21.75 1.01
CA ARG A 100 -22.42 23.20 0.74
C ARG A 100 -22.53 23.53 -0.77
N GLY A 101 -22.59 22.54 -1.65
CA GLY A 101 -22.64 22.75 -3.10
C GLY A 101 -21.26 23.00 -3.75
N GLU A 102 -20.18 22.78 -3.02
CA GLU A 102 -18.78 23.01 -3.46
C GLU A 102 -18.09 21.73 -3.98
N ALA A 103 -18.83 20.71 -4.43
CA ALA A 103 -18.30 19.43 -4.88
C ALA A 103 -17.17 19.54 -5.91
N LEU A 104 -17.36 20.39 -6.94
CA LEU A 104 -16.34 20.64 -7.98
C LEU A 104 -15.04 21.20 -7.37
N LYS A 105 -15.16 22.10 -6.40
CA LYS A 105 -14.02 22.71 -5.70
C LYS A 105 -13.28 21.69 -4.87
N ALA A 106 -14.01 20.88 -4.11
CA ALA A 106 -13.42 19.80 -3.29
C ALA A 106 -12.66 18.79 -4.15
N LEU A 107 -13.28 18.28 -5.23
CA LEU A 107 -12.62 17.38 -6.16
C LEU A 107 -11.40 18.01 -6.84
N GLY A 108 -11.51 19.29 -7.25
CA GLY A 108 -10.39 19.98 -7.84
C GLY A 108 -9.20 20.15 -6.90
N LEU A 109 -9.45 20.47 -5.62
CA LEU A 109 -8.42 20.57 -4.59
C LEU A 109 -7.78 19.20 -4.32
N ALA A 110 -8.60 18.15 -4.21
CA ALA A 110 -8.11 16.79 -4.00
C ALA A 110 -7.21 16.33 -5.16
N TYR A 111 -7.69 16.42 -6.40
CA TYR A 111 -6.92 15.98 -7.57
C TYR A 111 -5.67 16.83 -7.81
N GLY A 112 -5.74 18.13 -7.55
CA GLY A 112 -4.59 19.02 -7.67
C GLY A 112 -3.52 18.73 -6.60
N ALA A 113 -3.93 18.44 -5.36
CA ALA A 113 -3.04 18.05 -4.29
C ALA A 113 -2.38 16.70 -4.59
N SER A 114 -3.18 15.71 -5.00
CA SER A 114 -2.74 14.37 -5.37
C SER A 114 -1.75 14.39 -6.53
N PHE A 115 -2.02 15.16 -7.58
CA PHE A 115 -1.10 15.33 -8.71
C PHE A 115 0.23 15.96 -8.29
N GLY A 116 0.15 17.09 -7.56
CA GLY A 116 1.34 17.81 -7.13
C GLY A 116 2.22 16.96 -6.20
N SER A 117 1.62 16.28 -5.23
CA SER A 117 2.33 15.42 -4.31
C SER A 117 2.87 14.14 -4.98
N GLY A 118 2.10 13.55 -5.89
CA GLY A 118 2.56 12.41 -6.68
C GLY A 118 3.83 12.71 -7.45
N ILE A 119 3.88 13.82 -8.18
CA ILE A 119 5.09 14.25 -8.90
C ILE A 119 6.25 14.52 -7.93
N LEU A 120 6.02 15.25 -6.83
CA LEU A 120 7.07 15.52 -5.84
C LEU A 120 7.60 14.24 -5.18
N SER A 121 6.73 13.27 -4.90
CA SER A 121 7.13 11.99 -4.33
C SER A 121 7.89 11.12 -5.33
N ILE A 122 7.54 11.15 -6.62
CA ILE A 122 8.32 10.48 -7.66
C ILE A 122 9.71 11.10 -7.80
N LEU A 123 9.82 12.43 -7.69
CA LEU A 123 11.14 13.07 -7.63
C LEU A 123 11.94 12.60 -6.40
N ALA A 124 11.29 12.46 -5.25
CA ALA A 124 11.93 11.88 -4.07
C ALA A 124 12.37 10.42 -4.33
N LEU A 125 11.55 9.61 -4.99
CA LEU A 125 11.90 8.25 -5.39
C LEU A 125 13.15 8.23 -6.29
N ILE A 126 13.19 9.07 -7.33
CA ILE A 126 14.32 9.19 -8.26
C ILE A 126 15.60 9.60 -7.55
N LEU A 127 15.51 10.48 -6.55
CA LEU A 127 16.66 10.98 -5.82
C LEU A 127 17.12 10.02 -4.72
N LEU A 128 16.20 9.46 -3.94
CA LEU A 128 16.52 8.70 -2.74
C LEU A 128 16.80 7.23 -3.01
N SER A 129 16.13 6.59 -3.98
CA SER A 129 16.32 5.16 -4.20
C SER A 129 17.73 4.79 -4.69
N PRO A 130 18.39 5.55 -5.59
CA PRO A 130 19.80 5.27 -5.93
C PRO A 130 20.75 5.51 -4.77
N VAL A 131 20.45 6.50 -3.90
CA VAL A 131 21.27 6.76 -2.69
C VAL A 131 21.14 5.59 -1.74
N LEU A 132 19.93 5.13 -1.47
CA LEU A 132 19.68 3.98 -0.61
C LEU A 132 20.30 2.70 -1.20
N ALA A 133 20.21 2.50 -2.52
CA ALA A 133 20.83 1.36 -3.20
C ALA A 133 22.36 1.35 -3.09
N LYS A 134 23.02 2.52 -3.05
CA LYS A 134 24.47 2.62 -2.79
C LYS A 134 24.83 2.25 -1.36
N VAL A 135 23.98 2.54 -0.40
CA VAL A 135 24.18 2.20 1.01
C VAL A 135 23.79 0.71 1.27
N ALA A 136 22.92 0.16 0.48
CA ALA A 136 22.40 -1.21 0.64
C ALA A 136 23.48 -2.32 0.68
N PRO A 137 24.61 -2.27 -0.05
CA PRO A 137 25.70 -3.25 0.08
C PRO A 137 26.37 -3.25 1.47
N MET A 138 26.19 -2.19 2.26
CA MET A 138 26.63 -2.16 3.67
C MET A 138 25.74 -3.03 4.57
N PHE A 139 24.54 -3.41 4.08
CA PHE A 139 23.62 -4.26 4.77
C PHE A 139 23.99 -5.74 4.51
N GLY A 140 24.58 -6.39 5.51
CA GLY A 140 24.75 -7.83 5.54
C GLY A 140 23.49 -8.54 6.04
N SER A 141 23.62 -9.84 6.31
CA SER A 141 22.48 -10.65 6.81
C SER A 141 21.93 -10.15 8.14
N LYS A 142 22.78 -9.61 9.04
CA LYS A 142 22.38 -9.03 10.32
C LYS A 142 21.50 -7.79 10.14
N GLU A 143 21.93 -6.89 9.29
CA GLU A 143 21.25 -5.62 9.02
C GLU A 143 19.92 -5.85 8.29
N ILE A 144 19.88 -6.77 7.32
CA ILE A 144 18.62 -7.11 6.61
C ILE A 144 17.62 -7.78 7.55
N PHE A 145 18.09 -8.70 8.43
CA PHE A 145 17.25 -9.29 9.46
C PHE A 145 16.66 -8.22 10.40
N LEU A 146 17.50 -7.31 10.90
CA LEU A 146 17.04 -6.22 11.78
C LEU A 146 16.13 -5.23 11.06
N ALA A 147 16.34 -4.93 9.78
CA ALA A 147 15.47 -4.08 9.00
C ALA A 147 14.08 -4.72 8.79
N ALA A 148 14.03 -6.02 8.52
CA ALA A 148 12.76 -6.75 8.43
C ALA A 148 12.05 -6.81 9.79
N LEU A 149 12.78 -7.07 10.88
CA LEU A 149 12.25 -7.05 12.24
C LEU A 149 11.74 -5.65 12.62
N LEU A 150 12.49 -4.60 12.29
CA LEU A 150 12.04 -3.21 12.48
C LEU A 150 10.73 -2.95 11.73
N GLY A 151 10.64 -3.37 10.47
CA GLY A 151 9.41 -3.28 9.69
C GLY A 151 8.23 -3.97 10.40
N LEU A 152 8.43 -5.18 10.91
CA LEU A 152 7.39 -5.91 11.63
C LEU A 152 6.96 -5.20 12.93
N VAL A 153 7.91 -4.68 13.70
CA VAL A 153 7.63 -3.89 14.91
C VAL A 153 6.85 -2.62 14.57
N LEU A 154 7.24 -1.93 13.50
CA LEU A 154 6.56 -0.73 13.05
C LEU A 154 5.13 -1.01 12.58
N VAL A 155 4.89 -2.13 11.88
CA VAL A 155 3.52 -2.60 11.53
C VAL A 155 2.66 -2.71 12.77
N VAL A 156 3.17 -3.34 13.84
CA VAL A 156 2.44 -3.51 15.10
C VAL A 156 2.12 -2.17 15.75
N ILE A 157 3.12 -1.30 15.86
CA ILE A 157 2.98 0.01 16.55
C ILE A 157 2.09 0.98 15.75
N ALA A 158 2.11 0.90 14.41
CA ALA A 158 1.30 1.75 13.55
C ALA A 158 -0.20 1.54 13.74
N HIS A 159 -0.64 0.34 14.14
CA HIS A 159 -2.04 0.03 14.42
C HIS A 159 -2.43 0.47 15.84
N ARG A 160 -2.51 1.80 16.05
CA ARG A 160 -2.86 2.39 17.34
C ARG A 160 -4.22 1.89 17.84
N GLY A 161 -4.27 1.51 19.12
CA GLY A 161 -5.47 0.93 19.76
C GLY A 161 -5.67 -0.56 19.47
N GLN A 162 -5.00 -1.13 18.46
CA GLN A 162 -5.09 -2.53 18.06
C GLN A 162 -3.72 -3.21 17.96
N ALA A 163 -2.68 -2.66 18.60
CA ALA A 163 -1.31 -3.13 18.49
C ALA A 163 -1.16 -4.61 18.89
N LEU A 164 -1.87 -5.09 19.92
CA LEU A 164 -1.85 -6.49 20.31
C LEU A 164 -2.43 -7.38 19.21
N ALA A 165 -3.59 -7.02 18.66
CA ALA A 165 -4.21 -7.78 17.57
C ALA A 165 -3.31 -7.76 16.31
N ALA A 166 -2.76 -6.60 15.94
CA ALA A 166 -1.82 -6.48 14.84
C ALA A 166 -0.56 -7.34 15.06
N GLY A 167 -0.05 -7.38 16.30
CA GLY A 167 1.09 -8.24 16.68
C GLY A 167 0.77 -9.73 16.56
N MET A 168 -0.40 -10.16 17.02
CA MET A 168 -0.87 -11.55 16.88
C MET A 168 -1.04 -11.93 15.40
N LEU A 169 -1.64 -11.06 14.60
CA LEU A 169 -1.84 -11.28 13.17
C LEU A 169 -0.51 -11.29 12.39
N ALA A 170 0.43 -10.41 12.74
CA ALA A 170 1.78 -10.42 12.18
C ALA A 170 2.54 -11.70 12.56
N GLY A 171 2.46 -12.13 13.83
CA GLY A 171 3.00 -13.40 14.29
C GLY A 171 2.39 -14.61 13.58
N PHE A 172 1.08 -14.59 13.34
CA PHE A 172 0.40 -15.59 12.53
C PHE A 172 0.92 -15.62 11.09
N GLY A 173 1.14 -14.44 10.47
CA GLY A 173 1.75 -14.34 9.15
C GLY A 173 3.17 -14.95 9.11
N VAL A 174 4.01 -14.63 10.11
CA VAL A 174 5.34 -15.23 10.25
C VAL A 174 5.25 -16.74 10.38
N PHE A 175 4.32 -17.24 11.21
CA PHE A 175 4.08 -18.67 11.38
C PHE A 175 3.68 -19.35 10.06
N LEU A 176 2.77 -18.76 9.29
CA LEU A 176 2.40 -19.27 7.96
C LEU A 176 3.61 -19.42 7.04
N GLY A 177 4.56 -18.49 7.09
CA GLY A 177 5.82 -18.55 6.34
C GLY A 177 6.74 -19.70 6.75
N THR A 178 6.54 -20.27 7.96
CA THR A 178 7.35 -21.41 8.42
C THR A 178 6.80 -22.77 8.00
N VAL A 179 5.58 -22.83 7.45
CA VAL A 179 4.95 -24.07 6.97
C VAL A 179 5.55 -24.47 5.64
N GLY A 180 5.90 -25.75 5.47
CA GLY A 180 6.45 -26.32 4.25
C GLY A 180 7.91 -26.71 4.36
N LEU A 181 8.66 -26.64 3.25
CA LEU A 181 10.07 -26.95 3.19
C LEU A 181 10.91 -25.76 3.70
N GLU A 182 11.75 -26.03 4.65
CA GLU A 182 12.70 -25.04 5.14
C GLU A 182 13.75 -24.71 4.06
N PRO A 183 14.00 -23.41 3.77
CA PRO A 183 14.77 -22.99 2.57
C PRO A 183 16.23 -23.45 2.53
N LEU A 184 16.87 -23.73 3.69
CA LEU A 184 18.29 -24.03 3.76
C LEU A 184 18.59 -25.53 3.88
N LYS A 185 17.78 -26.28 4.64
CA LYS A 185 18.00 -27.71 4.89
C LYS A 185 16.96 -28.61 4.22
N TYR A 186 15.96 -28.02 3.58
CA TYR A 186 14.86 -28.74 2.93
C TYR A 186 14.11 -29.71 3.84
N THR A 187 14.13 -29.46 5.17
CA THR A 187 13.35 -30.25 6.14
C THR A 187 11.89 -29.80 6.11
N GLN A 188 10.98 -30.75 6.15
CA GLN A 188 9.55 -30.48 6.24
C GLN A 188 9.17 -29.98 7.64
N ARG A 189 8.38 -28.89 7.68
CA ARG A 189 7.88 -28.30 8.92
C ARG A 189 6.38 -28.10 8.83
N PHE A 190 5.66 -28.55 9.84
CA PHE A 190 4.20 -28.39 9.94
C PHE A 190 3.42 -28.88 8.73
N THR A 191 3.96 -29.87 8.00
CA THR A 191 3.31 -30.43 6.81
C THR A 191 2.36 -31.57 7.14
N PHE A 192 2.44 -32.15 8.35
CA PHE A 192 1.60 -33.25 8.78
C PHE A 192 1.51 -34.42 7.77
N ASP A 193 2.62 -34.68 7.07
CA ASP A 193 2.74 -35.65 5.97
C ASP A 193 1.78 -35.38 4.79
N GLN A 194 1.28 -34.14 4.65
CA GLN A 194 0.42 -33.76 3.55
C GLN A 194 1.25 -33.15 2.42
N PRO A 195 1.27 -33.78 1.20
CA PRO A 195 2.10 -33.30 0.08
C PRO A 195 1.80 -31.86 -0.35
N TRP A 196 0.55 -31.42 -0.25
CA TRP A 196 0.13 -30.08 -0.63
C TRP A 196 0.65 -28.98 0.33
N LEU A 197 0.99 -29.34 1.58
CA LEU A 197 1.63 -28.41 2.52
C LEU A 197 3.15 -28.33 2.36
N ALA A 198 3.77 -29.25 1.60
CA ALA A 198 5.22 -29.23 1.40
C ALA A 198 5.71 -27.97 0.68
N SER A 199 4.92 -27.40 -0.20
CA SER A 199 5.22 -26.12 -0.88
C SER A 199 4.91 -24.89 -0.03
N GLY A 200 4.35 -25.05 1.16
CA GLY A 200 3.92 -23.97 2.04
C GLY A 200 2.70 -23.20 1.51
N PHE A 201 2.40 -22.09 2.17
CA PHE A 201 1.34 -21.18 1.74
C PHE A 201 1.89 -20.17 0.74
N ASP A 202 1.35 -20.19 -0.49
CA ASP A 202 1.71 -19.22 -1.50
C ASP A 202 1.19 -17.82 -1.10
N LEU A 203 2.06 -16.81 -1.15
CA LEU A 203 1.72 -15.44 -0.79
C LEU A 203 0.51 -14.93 -1.57
N ILE A 204 0.44 -15.25 -2.86
CA ILE A 204 -0.61 -14.75 -3.75
C ILE A 204 -1.96 -15.37 -3.40
N VAL A 205 -1.97 -16.67 -3.08
CA VAL A 205 -3.18 -17.39 -2.65
C VAL A 205 -3.72 -16.78 -1.35
N VAL A 206 -2.82 -16.51 -0.37
CA VAL A 206 -3.19 -15.87 0.90
C VAL A 206 -3.72 -14.46 0.68
N VAL A 207 -3.05 -13.68 -0.18
CA VAL A 207 -3.46 -12.31 -0.53
C VAL A 207 -4.82 -12.29 -1.23
N LEU A 208 -5.03 -13.13 -2.25
CA LEU A 208 -6.31 -13.24 -2.95
C LEU A 208 -7.45 -13.62 -1.97
N GLY A 209 -7.16 -14.53 -1.04
CA GLY A 209 -8.09 -14.86 0.02
C GLY A 209 -8.42 -13.66 0.89
N LEU A 210 -7.41 -13.12 1.59
CA LEU A 210 -7.58 -12.08 2.61
C LEU A 210 -8.17 -10.76 2.07
N PHE A 211 -7.87 -10.39 0.82
CA PHE A 211 -8.33 -9.13 0.25
C PHE A 211 -9.48 -9.29 -0.74
N ALA A 212 -9.31 -10.12 -1.79
CA ALA A 212 -10.28 -10.21 -2.86
C ALA A 212 -11.50 -11.06 -2.48
N LEU A 213 -11.31 -12.31 -2.05
CA LEU A 213 -12.44 -13.17 -1.68
C LEU A 213 -13.17 -12.65 -0.44
N SER A 214 -12.45 -12.14 0.57
CA SER A 214 -13.09 -11.53 1.74
C SER A 214 -13.94 -10.33 1.35
N GLN A 215 -13.50 -9.52 0.37
CA GLN A 215 -14.29 -8.39 -0.13
C GLN A 215 -15.50 -8.86 -0.92
N ALA A 216 -15.33 -9.89 -1.76
CA ALA A 216 -16.46 -10.49 -2.47
C ALA A 216 -17.54 -10.99 -1.49
N PHE A 217 -17.15 -11.70 -0.44
CA PHE A 217 -18.07 -12.17 0.60
C PHE A 217 -18.78 -11.02 1.33
N LEU A 218 -18.05 -9.93 1.62
CA LEU A 218 -18.61 -8.73 2.24
C LEU A 218 -19.66 -8.08 1.34
N LEU A 219 -19.36 -7.88 0.04
CA LEU A 219 -20.25 -7.27 -0.93
C LEU A 219 -21.50 -8.13 -1.20
N LEU A 220 -21.36 -9.46 -1.16
CA LEU A 220 -22.49 -10.39 -1.34
C LEU A 220 -23.40 -10.46 -0.12
N SER A 221 -22.86 -10.25 1.09
CA SER A 221 -23.60 -10.32 2.35
C SER A 221 -24.12 -8.96 2.85
N GLY A 222 -23.70 -7.86 2.24
CA GLY A 222 -24.08 -6.50 2.61
C GLY A 222 -25.43 -6.05 2.04
N PRO A 223 -25.96 -4.92 2.55
CA PRO A 223 -27.11 -4.26 1.96
C PRO A 223 -26.80 -3.77 0.54
N GLU A 224 -27.82 -3.67 -0.27
CA GLU A 224 -27.72 -3.14 -1.63
C GLU A 224 -28.08 -1.66 -1.62
N ASP A 225 -27.09 -0.81 -1.36
CA ASP A 225 -27.27 0.64 -1.37
C ASP A 225 -26.79 1.20 -2.71
N ALA A 226 -27.67 1.90 -3.42
CA ALA A 226 -27.33 2.70 -4.59
C ALA A 226 -27.21 4.17 -4.17
N PRO A 227 -26.01 4.67 -3.96
CA PRO A 227 -25.82 6.05 -3.52
C PRO A 227 -26.23 7.04 -4.62
N ASP A 228 -26.95 8.09 -4.24
CA ASP A 228 -27.35 9.15 -5.15
C ASP A 228 -26.34 10.30 -5.15
N ALA A 229 -25.57 10.39 -6.22
CA ALA A 229 -24.60 11.46 -6.43
C ALA A 229 -25.06 12.39 -7.56
N LYS A 230 -25.04 13.69 -7.29
CA LYS A 230 -25.43 14.72 -8.28
C LYS A 230 -24.33 14.97 -9.31
N PRO A 231 -24.67 15.24 -10.58
CA PRO A 231 -23.67 15.58 -11.60
C PRO A 231 -22.86 16.81 -11.24
N ILE A 232 -21.56 16.76 -11.53
CA ILE A 232 -20.60 17.83 -11.29
C ILE A 232 -20.64 18.77 -12.49
N LYS A 233 -20.87 20.07 -12.25
CA LYS A 233 -20.91 21.10 -13.30
C LYS A 233 -19.77 22.08 -13.12
N GLY A 234 -19.06 22.38 -14.19
CA GLY A 234 -17.97 23.36 -14.22
C GLY A 234 -16.65 22.82 -14.77
N SER A 235 -15.60 23.61 -14.70
CA SER A 235 -14.26 23.26 -15.21
C SER A 235 -13.40 22.66 -14.10
N MET A 236 -13.10 21.38 -14.20
CA MET A 236 -12.22 20.65 -13.27
C MET A 236 -10.80 21.24 -13.27
N ALA A 237 -10.25 21.56 -14.44
CA ALA A 237 -8.92 22.17 -14.56
C ALA A 237 -8.81 23.49 -13.77
N ARG A 238 -9.86 24.34 -13.84
CA ARG A 238 -9.89 25.60 -13.07
C ARG A 238 -10.00 25.34 -11.57
N ALA A 239 -10.74 24.31 -11.18
CA ALA A 239 -10.88 23.91 -9.77
C ALA A 239 -9.56 23.39 -9.22
N MET A 240 -8.84 22.54 -9.98
CA MET A 240 -7.50 22.04 -9.62
C MET A 240 -6.47 23.18 -9.49
N GLY A 241 -6.54 24.20 -10.32
CA GLY A 241 -5.65 25.36 -10.23
C GLY A 241 -5.70 26.10 -8.89
N ARG A 242 -6.78 25.94 -8.10
CA ARG A 242 -6.88 26.52 -6.75
C ARG A 242 -5.89 25.91 -5.75
N THR A 243 -5.44 24.69 -5.98
CA THR A 243 -4.46 24.00 -5.13
C THR A 243 -3.13 24.76 -5.06
N PHE A 244 -2.76 25.56 -6.07
CA PHE A 244 -1.55 26.39 -6.02
C PHE A 244 -1.53 27.40 -4.85
N ARG A 245 -2.70 27.77 -4.31
CA ARG A 245 -2.79 28.60 -3.11
C ARG A 245 -2.29 27.87 -1.87
N HIS A 246 -2.37 26.53 -1.87
CA HIS A 246 -2.00 25.65 -0.76
C HIS A 246 -0.66 24.90 -1.00
N LYS A 247 0.21 25.42 -1.91
CA LYS A 247 1.47 24.76 -2.30
C LYS A 247 2.37 24.35 -1.14
N ARG A 248 2.37 25.11 -0.03
CA ARG A 248 3.13 24.78 1.18
C ARG A 248 2.58 23.55 1.87
N LEU A 249 1.25 23.40 1.91
CA LEU A 249 0.60 22.20 2.48
C LEU A 249 0.79 20.99 1.58
N VAL A 250 0.76 21.16 0.25
CA VAL A 250 1.11 20.07 -0.68
C VAL A 250 2.54 19.60 -0.43
N ALA A 251 3.50 20.51 -0.30
CA ALA A 251 4.90 20.15 -0.02
C ALA A 251 5.06 19.47 1.35
N ALA A 252 4.42 20.00 2.40
CA ALA A 252 4.47 19.40 3.74
C ALA A 252 3.80 18.02 3.76
N GLY A 253 2.60 17.89 3.16
CA GLY A 253 1.89 16.62 3.05
C GLY A 253 2.70 15.59 2.26
N THR A 254 3.34 16.00 1.16
CA THR A 254 4.29 15.15 0.43
C THR A 254 5.44 14.69 1.33
N GLY A 255 6.00 15.58 2.15
CA GLY A 255 7.06 15.24 3.10
C GLY A 255 6.61 14.16 4.11
N PHE A 256 5.42 14.29 4.69
CA PHE A 256 4.84 13.27 5.56
C PHE A 256 4.59 11.96 4.79
N GLY A 257 4.04 12.03 3.57
CA GLY A 257 3.81 10.86 2.73
C GLY A 257 5.09 10.12 2.37
N VAL A 258 6.15 10.85 1.97
CA VAL A 258 7.46 10.26 1.65
C VAL A 258 8.09 9.63 2.88
N LEU A 259 8.11 10.31 4.02
CA LEU A 259 8.70 9.77 5.24
C LEU A 259 7.97 8.52 5.73
N MET A 260 6.64 8.55 5.77
CA MET A 260 5.85 7.41 6.26
C MET A 260 5.79 6.26 5.25
N GLY A 261 5.75 6.56 3.94
CA GLY A 261 5.75 5.55 2.88
C GLY A 261 7.08 4.78 2.77
N MET A 262 8.20 5.41 3.12
CA MET A 262 9.50 4.71 3.19
C MET A 262 9.61 3.76 4.39
N ILE A 263 8.77 3.93 5.41
CA ILE A 263 8.83 3.13 6.63
C ILE A 263 7.89 1.92 6.49
N PRO A 264 8.43 0.68 6.49
CA PRO A 264 7.60 -0.51 6.33
C PRO A 264 6.45 -0.58 7.35
N GLY A 265 5.24 -0.81 6.83
CA GLY A 265 4.06 -1.06 7.64
C GLY A 265 3.34 0.16 8.21
N VAL A 266 3.88 1.36 8.05
CA VAL A 266 3.23 2.59 8.56
C VAL A 266 2.09 3.05 7.64
N GLY A 267 2.31 3.04 6.33
CA GLY A 267 1.30 3.22 5.30
C GLY A 267 0.66 4.61 5.20
N GLU A 268 -0.32 4.70 4.32
CA GLU A 268 -0.95 5.95 3.90
C GLU A 268 -1.78 6.62 5.00
N PHE A 269 -2.49 5.83 5.81
CA PHE A 269 -3.38 6.38 6.84
C PHE A 269 -2.61 7.21 7.86
N THR A 270 -1.47 6.71 8.34
CA THR A 270 -0.61 7.43 9.29
C THR A 270 -0.03 8.70 8.66
N ALA A 271 0.39 8.62 7.40
CA ALA A 271 0.88 9.78 6.67
C ALA A 271 -0.16 10.90 6.58
N GLN A 272 -1.40 10.54 6.20
CA GLN A 272 -2.51 11.47 6.12
C GLN A 272 -2.85 12.09 7.47
N PHE A 273 -2.95 11.26 8.52
CA PHE A 273 -3.28 11.73 9.86
C PHE A 273 -2.26 12.74 10.40
N LEU A 274 -0.97 12.47 10.19
CA LEU A 274 0.09 13.40 10.58
C LEU A 274 0.04 14.70 9.78
N SER A 275 -0.16 14.60 8.47
CA SER A 275 -0.29 15.77 7.59
C SER A 275 -1.51 16.62 7.93
N TYR A 276 -2.66 15.97 8.15
CA TYR A 276 -3.89 16.64 8.56
C TYR A 276 -3.75 17.37 9.89
N THR A 277 -3.18 16.68 10.89
CA THR A 277 -2.93 17.27 12.23
C THR A 277 -1.95 18.44 12.16
N TYR A 278 -0.90 18.31 11.35
CA TYR A 278 0.04 19.41 11.10
C TYR A 278 -0.67 20.61 10.45
N ALA A 279 -1.48 20.37 9.42
CA ALA A 279 -2.24 21.43 8.76
C ALA A 279 -3.20 22.12 9.72
N GLN A 280 -3.94 21.36 10.54
CA GLN A 280 -4.85 21.89 11.53
C GLN A 280 -4.15 22.78 12.56
N LYS A 281 -3.01 22.33 13.12
CA LYS A 281 -2.23 23.09 14.11
C LYS A 281 -1.58 24.36 13.51
N SER A 282 -1.27 24.35 12.24
CA SER A 282 -0.66 25.50 11.54
C SER A 282 -1.66 26.45 10.87
N SER A 283 -2.94 26.06 10.84
CA SER A 283 -4.01 26.85 10.23
C SER A 283 -4.42 28.05 11.09
N LYS A 284 -4.88 29.10 10.42
CA LYS A 284 -5.54 30.25 11.07
C LYS A 284 -6.99 29.96 11.47
N ALA A 285 -7.59 28.89 10.94
CA ALA A 285 -8.96 28.45 11.21
C ALA A 285 -9.03 26.97 11.57
N PRO A 286 -8.46 26.54 12.73
CA PRO A 286 -8.38 25.12 13.10
C PRO A 286 -9.77 24.49 13.31
N ASP A 287 -10.78 25.25 13.68
CA ASP A 287 -12.15 24.79 13.89
C ASP A 287 -12.91 24.47 12.59
N ALA A 288 -12.38 24.90 11.44
CA ALA A 288 -12.93 24.54 10.15
C ALA A 288 -12.63 23.08 9.73
N PHE A 289 -11.63 22.47 10.36
CA PHE A 289 -11.23 21.09 10.08
C PHE A 289 -12.30 20.11 10.56
N GLY A 290 -12.61 19.11 9.72
CA GLY A 290 -13.77 18.23 9.94
C GLY A 290 -15.11 18.80 9.46
N ASN A 291 -15.13 20.09 9.07
CA ASN A 291 -16.33 20.82 8.64
C ASN A 291 -16.20 21.41 7.23
N GLY A 292 -15.27 20.90 6.42
CA GLY A 292 -15.04 21.33 5.02
C GLY A 292 -13.91 22.34 4.88
N SER A 293 -12.79 22.09 5.53
CA SER A 293 -11.53 22.82 5.38
C SER A 293 -10.85 22.51 4.03
N GLU A 294 -10.54 23.51 3.24
CA GLU A 294 -9.71 23.35 2.04
C GLU A 294 -8.31 22.85 2.41
N GLU A 295 -7.75 23.36 3.51
CA GLU A 295 -6.43 23.00 4.02
C GLU A 295 -6.38 21.55 4.50
N GLY A 296 -7.42 21.09 5.23
CA GLY A 296 -7.52 19.71 5.69
C GLY A 296 -7.61 18.72 4.54
N LEU A 297 -8.43 19.02 3.53
CA LEU A 297 -8.58 18.21 2.33
C LEU A 297 -7.27 18.13 1.53
N VAL A 298 -6.60 19.25 1.30
CA VAL A 298 -5.32 19.30 0.58
C VAL A 298 -4.22 18.55 1.32
N ALA A 299 -4.14 18.70 2.64
CA ALA A 299 -3.12 18.04 3.45
C ALA A 299 -3.28 16.52 3.48
N SER A 300 -4.51 16.02 3.60
CA SER A 300 -4.77 14.57 3.58
C SER A 300 -4.47 13.95 2.20
N GLU A 301 -4.95 14.59 1.12
CA GLU A 301 -4.76 14.07 -0.24
C GLU A 301 -3.30 14.13 -0.71
N ALA A 302 -2.57 15.20 -0.33
CA ALA A 302 -1.16 15.28 -0.65
C ALA A 302 -0.34 14.19 0.05
N ALA A 303 -0.62 13.89 1.31
CA ALA A 303 0.07 12.82 2.01
C ALA A 303 -0.28 11.43 1.44
N ASN A 304 -1.57 11.21 1.11
CA ASN A 304 -2.05 9.97 0.53
C ASN A 304 -1.31 9.62 -0.77
N ASN A 305 -1.33 10.52 -1.74
CA ASN A 305 -0.78 10.25 -3.06
C ASN A 305 0.75 10.33 -3.16
N ALA A 306 1.41 10.74 -2.08
CA ALA A 306 2.88 10.65 -1.99
C ALA A 306 3.37 9.25 -1.62
N VAL A 307 2.56 8.45 -0.91
CA VAL A 307 2.98 7.13 -0.39
C VAL A 307 3.29 6.11 -1.49
N PRO A 308 2.51 5.96 -2.58
CA PRO A 308 2.81 4.95 -3.60
C PRO A 308 4.23 5.02 -4.16
N ALA A 309 4.72 6.21 -4.49
CA ALA A 309 6.08 6.39 -4.96
C ALA A 309 7.12 6.20 -3.83
N ALA A 310 6.81 6.66 -2.63
CA ALA A 310 7.70 6.53 -1.48
C ALA A 310 7.90 5.08 -1.06
N ALA A 311 6.85 4.25 -1.07
CA ALA A 311 6.91 2.83 -0.74
C ALA A 311 7.73 2.00 -1.75
N MET A 312 7.90 2.52 -2.97
CA MET A 312 8.82 1.92 -3.96
C MET A 312 10.29 2.14 -3.62
N ILE A 313 10.64 3.14 -2.79
CA ILE A 313 12.04 3.43 -2.44
C ILE A 313 12.70 2.23 -1.74
N PRO A 314 12.21 1.74 -0.59
CA PRO A 314 12.79 0.58 0.06
C PRO A 314 12.60 -0.71 -0.76
N LEU A 315 11.51 -0.85 -1.50
CA LEU A 315 11.30 -2.00 -2.36
C LEU A 315 12.38 -2.12 -3.43
N LEU A 316 12.60 -1.06 -4.22
CA LEU A 316 13.58 -1.09 -5.32
C LEU A 316 15.01 -1.14 -4.79
N ALA A 317 15.33 -0.41 -3.72
CA ALA A 317 16.70 -0.26 -3.23
C ALA A 317 17.16 -1.43 -2.33
N LEU A 318 16.26 -2.01 -1.53
CA LEU A 318 16.59 -3.02 -0.51
C LEU A 318 15.86 -4.36 -0.74
N GLY A 319 14.85 -4.40 -1.60
CA GLY A 319 13.96 -5.56 -1.73
C GLY A 319 13.03 -5.74 -0.52
N ILE A 320 12.81 -4.68 0.27
CA ILE A 320 11.94 -4.71 1.45
C ILE A 320 10.66 -3.93 1.12
N PRO A 321 9.49 -4.58 1.13
CA PRO A 321 8.25 -3.88 0.83
C PRO A 321 7.85 -2.92 1.96
N GLY A 322 7.42 -1.70 1.58
CA GLY A 322 6.95 -0.69 2.52
C GLY A 322 5.55 -0.98 3.07
N GLU A 323 4.73 -1.72 2.32
CA GLU A 323 3.34 -2.03 2.66
C GLU A 323 2.82 -3.26 1.90
N ALA A 324 1.55 -3.64 2.13
CA ALA A 324 0.95 -4.83 1.53
C ALA A 324 0.93 -4.78 -0.01
N LEU A 325 0.67 -3.62 -0.62
CA LEU A 325 0.60 -3.48 -2.07
C LEU A 325 1.98 -3.69 -2.72
N THR A 326 3.01 -3.09 -2.14
CA THR A 326 4.39 -3.31 -2.58
C THR A 326 4.87 -4.74 -2.28
N ALA A 327 4.35 -5.40 -1.23
CA ALA A 327 4.60 -6.82 -0.98
C ALA A 327 4.00 -7.72 -2.06
N MET A 328 2.79 -7.42 -2.54
CA MET A 328 2.19 -8.10 -3.69
C MET A 328 3.00 -7.88 -4.96
N MET A 329 3.45 -6.64 -5.22
CA MET A 329 4.30 -6.33 -6.38
C MET A 329 5.65 -7.04 -6.32
N LEU A 330 6.21 -7.25 -5.12
CA LEU A 330 7.44 -8.01 -4.93
C LEU A 330 7.33 -9.44 -5.49
N SER A 331 6.14 -10.08 -5.40
CA SER A 331 5.90 -11.39 -5.99
C SER A 331 6.08 -11.39 -7.51
N VAL A 332 5.63 -10.33 -8.19
CA VAL A 332 5.79 -10.19 -9.65
C VAL A 332 7.27 -10.03 -10.00
N PHE A 333 8.01 -9.24 -9.25
CA PHE A 333 9.46 -9.11 -9.41
C PHE A 333 10.13 -10.49 -9.36
N TYR A 334 9.81 -11.30 -8.34
CA TYR A 334 10.43 -12.62 -8.16
C TYR A 334 10.02 -13.63 -9.22
N VAL A 335 8.75 -13.69 -9.63
CA VAL A 335 8.28 -14.60 -10.69
C VAL A 335 9.03 -14.34 -12.01
N HIS A 336 9.38 -13.09 -12.27
CA HIS A 336 10.12 -12.71 -13.47
C HIS A 336 11.64 -12.71 -13.29
N ASN A 337 12.16 -13.25 -12.18
CA ASN A 337 13.59 -13.25 -11.86
C ASN A 337 14.22 -11.84 -11.81
N VAL A 338 13.42 -10.80 -11.61
CA VAL A 338 13.89 -9.45 -11.34
C VAL A 338 14.05 -9.31 -9.83
N ILE A 339 15.26 -9.21 -9.33
CA ILE A 339 15.54 -9.19 -7.89
C ILE A 339 15.69 -7.73 -7.45
N PRO A 340 14.70 -7.14 -6.74
CA PRO A 340 14.84 -5.80 -6.20
C PRO A 340 15.99 -5.74 -5.18
N GLY A 341 16.67 -4.60 -5.16
CA GLY A 341 17.84 -4.38 -4.31
C GLY A 341 18.97 -3.74 -5.08
N PRO A 342 20.20 -3.68 -4.51
CA PRO A 342 21.36 -3.05 -5.12
C PRO A 342 21.72 -3.58 -6.51
N GLN A 343 21.47 -4.88 -6.72
CA GLN A 343 21.76 -5.55 -8.01
C GLN A 343 20.90 -5.00 -9.14
N LEU A 344 19.65 -4.60 -8.85
CA LEU A 344 18.76 -3.99 -9.83
C LEU A 344 19.34 -2.67 -10.36
N PHE A 345 19.95 -1.87 -9.49
CA PHE A 345 20.60 -0.61 -9.85
C PHE A 345 21.94 -0.78 -10.56
N GLN A 346 22.59 -1.94 -10.43
CA GLN A 346 23.88 -2.24 -11.08
C GLN A 346 23.70 -2.90 -12.43
N GLY A 347 22.73 -3.82 -12.54
CA GLY A 347 22.56 -4.67 -13.73
C GLY A 347 21.39 -4.30 -14.63
N GLN A 348 20.34 -3.63 -14.11
CA GLN A 348 19.11 -3.35 -14.83
C GLN A 348 18.59 -1.92 -14.54
N ILE A 349 19.48 -0.94 -14.58
CA ILE A 349 19.12 0.44 -14.22
C ILE A 349 18.18 1.10 -15.22
N ASP A 350 18.21 0.71 -16.47
CA ASP A 350 17.27 1.09 -17.53
C ASP A 350 15.83 0.66 -17.19
N PHE A 351 15.66 -0.53 -16.63
CA PHE A 351 14.38 -1.01 -16.10
C PHE A 351 13.87 -0.11 -14.96
N VAL A 352 14.75 0.31 -14.05
CA VAL A 352 14.41 1.23 -12.97
C VAL A 352 13.98 2.59 -13.53
N TYR A 353 14.68 3.12 -14.54
CA TYR A 353 14.30 4.37 -15.19
C TYR A 353 12.97 4.24 -15.95
N ALA A 354 12.67 3.08 -16.54
CA ALA A 354 11.38 2.82 -17.15
C ALA A 354 10.24 2.89 -16.12
N LEU A 355 10.43 2.32 -14.92
CA LEU A 355 9.46 2.42 -13.83
C LEU A 355 9.25 3.87 -13.36
N TYR A 356 10.33 4.66 -13.21
CA TYR A 356 10.22 6.07 -12.85
C TYR A 356 9.44 6.86 -13.89
N ALA A 357 9.75 6.67 -15.17
CA ALA A 357 9.06 7.33 -16.27
C ALA A 357 7.59 6.89 -16.34
N ALA A 358 7.31 5.60 -16.10
CA ALA A 358 5.94 5.07 -16.02
C ALA A 358 5.13 5.75 -14.91
N MET A 359 5.72 5.98 -13.74
CA MET A 359 5.03 6.64 -12.63
C MET A 359 4.75 8.13 -12.91
N ILE A 360 5.65 8.82 -13.60
CA ILE A 360 5.38 10.21 -14.05
C ILE A 360 4.23 10.23 -15.04
N LEU A 361 4.29 9.36 -16.07
CA LEU A 361 3.28 9.28 -17.11
C LEU A 361 1.92 8.85 -16.55
N LEU A 362 1.91 7.90 -15.60
CA LEU A 362 0.73 7.49 -14.82
C LEU A 362 0.02 8.71 -14.21
N ASN A 363 0.73 9.56 -13.47
CA ASN A 363 0.13 10.74 -12.85
C ASN A 363 -0.51 11.68 -13.86
N VAL A 364 0.12 11.86 -15.02
CA VAL A 364 -0.43 12.68 -16.11
C VAL A 364 -1.70 12.03 -16.68
N ILE A 365 -1.64 10.72 -17.00
CA ILE A 365 -2.80 9.98 -17.53
C ILE A 365 -3.97 10.06 -16.58
N VAL A 366 -3.75 9.80 -15.29
CA VAL A 366 -4.80 9.80 -14.27
C VAL A 366 -5.47 11.16 -14.16
N VAL A 367 -4.69 12.23 -14.07
CA VAL A 367 -5.25 13.58 -13.97
C VAL A 367 -6.05 13.97 -15.21
N LEU A 368 -5.54 13.69 -16.41
CA LEU A 368 -6.27 13.95 -17.65
C LEU A 368 -7.57 13.13 -17.71
N PHE A 369 -7.52 11.85 -17.32
CA PHE A 369 -8.69 11.01 -17.25
C PHE A 369 -9.71 11.54 -16.23
N MET A 370 -9.30 11.91 -15.02
CA MET A 370 -10.20 12.45 -13.98
C MET A 370 -10.83 13.78 -14.37
N MET A 371 -10.11 14.62 -15.12
CA MET A 371 -10.67 15.89 -15.63
C MET A 371 -11.87 15.67 -16.55
N VAL A 372 -11.86 14.60 -17.33
CA VAL A 372 -12.89 14.32 -18.34
C VAL A 372 -13.96 13.36 -17.81
N SER A 373 -13.55 12.35 -17.01
CA SER A 373 -14.39 11.20 -16.69
C SER A 373 -15.12 11.28 -15.34
N SER A 374 -14.92 12.33 -14.54
CA SER A 374 -15.53 12.40 -13.19
C SER A 374 -17.04 12.17 -13.19
N ASN A 375 -17.78 12.69 -14.17
CA ASN A 375 -19.22 12.44 -14.31
C ASN A 375 -19.55 11.02 -14.83
N LEU A 376 -18.66 10.40 -15.61
CA LEU A 376 -18.81 9.01 -16.05
C LEU A 376 -18.63 8.05 -14.86
N LEU A 377 -17.65 8.34 -14.00
CA LEU A 377 -17.37 7.55 -12.79
C LEU A 377 -18.54 7.53 -11.81
N LEU A 378 -19.40 8.57 -11.80
CA LEU A 378 -20.64 8.56 -11.01
C LEU A 378 -21.59 7.42 -11.41
N LYS A 379 -21.56 6.99 -12.68
CA LYS A 379 -22.36 5.84 -13.13
C LYS A 379 -21.80 4.52 -12.57
N ILE A 380 -20.48 4.44 -12.40
CA ILE A 380 -19.79 3.26 -11.86
C ILE A 380 -20.11 3.07 -10.38
N ILE A 381 -20.19 4.16 -9.62
CA ILE A 381 -20.57 4.13 -8.19
C ILE A 381 -21.97 3.53 -7.99
N ARG A 382 -22.84 3.60 -9.01
CA ARG A 382 -24.22 3.05 -8.98
C ARG A 382 -24.32 1.57 -9.36
N ILE A 383 -23.20 0.89 -9.69
CA ILE A 383 -23.23 -0.54 -10.01
C ILE A 383 -23.63 -1.31 -8.73
N PRO A 384 -24.60 -2.25 -8.83
CA PRO A 384 -25.01 -3.04 -7.69
C PRO A 384 -23.82 -3.78 -7.05
N THR A 385 -23.66 -3.63 -5.74
CA THR A 385 -22.52 -4.18 -5.00
C THR A 385 -22.46 -5.70 -5.09
N ARG A 386 -23.59 -6.38 -5.14
CA ARG A 386 -23.67 -7.84 -5.33
C ARG A 386 -23.11 -8.29 -6.67
N PHE A 387 -23.36 -7.55 -7.75
CA PHE A 387 -22.79 -7.86 -9.06
C PHE A 387 -21.24 -7.77 -9.03
N LEU A 388 -20.71 -6.73 -8.39
CA LEU A 388 -19.26 -6.59 -8.16
C LEU A 388 -18.72 -7.75 -7.32
N GLY A 389 -19.45 -8.15 -6.26
CA GLY A 389 -19.07 -9.30 -5.42
C GLY A 389 -18.94 -10.59 -6.22
N VAL A 390 -19.91 -10.89 -7.12
CA VAL A 390 -19.84 -12.07 -8.00
C VAL A 390 -18.66 -12.00 -8.96
N MET A 391 -18.44 -10.85 -9.58
CA MET A 391 -17.28 -10.65 -10.47
C MET A 391 -15.95 -10.89 -9.76
N ILE A 392 -15.76 -10.27 -8.60
CA ILE A 392 -14.55 -10.43 -7.79
C ILE A 392 -14.36 -11.90 -7.40
N LEU A 393 -15.41 -12.55 -6.93
CA LEU A 393 -15.38 -13.97 -6.55
C LEU A 393 -14.89 -14.85 -7.71
N THR A 394 -15.52 -14.69 -8.87
CA THR A 394 -15.21 -15.51 -10.05
C THR A 394 -13.77 -15.28 -10.52
N LEU A 395 -13.38 -14.00 -10.69
CA LEU A 395 -12.03 -13.65 -11.14
C LEU A 395 -10.96 -14.11 -10.15
N SER A 396 -11.22 -14.03 -8.84
CA SER A 396 -10.29 -14.48 -7.81
C SER A 396 -10.06 -15.99 -7.87
N PHE A 397 -11.12 -16.80 -8.00
CA PHE A 397 -10.95 -18.25 -8.10
C PHE A 397 -10.28 -18.66 -9.42
N VAL A 398 -10.63 -18.03 -10.53
CA VAL A 398 -9.94 -18.23 -11.81
C VAL A 398 -8.45 -17.87 -11.66
N GLY A 399 -8.15 -16.73 -11.04
CA GLY A 399 -6.78 -16.29 -10.78
C GLY A 399 -5.99 -17.27 -9.92
N VAL A 400 -6.55 -17.70 -8.80
CA VAL A 400 -5.90 -18.70 -7.92
C VAL A 400 -5.65 -20.01 -8.66
N TYR A 401 -6.65 -20.52 -9.37
CA TYR A 401 -6.50 -21.77 -10.09
C TYR A 401 -5.44 -21.69 -11.19
N SER A 402 -5.35 -20.56 -11.89
CA SER A 402 -4.38 -20.37 -12.99
C SER A 402 -2.91 -20.33 -12.55
N LEU A 403 -2.64 -20.11 -11.26
CA LEU A 403 -1.27 -20.06 -10.72
C LEU A 403 -0.55 -21.42 -10.82
N ARG A 404 -1.20 -22.46 -10.34
CA ARG A 404 -0.62 -23.81 -10.20
C ARG A 404 -1.58 -24.93 -10.62
N ASN A 405 -2.72 -24.60 -11.21
CA ASN A 405 -3.79 -25.56 -11.56
C ASN A 405 -4.22 -26.43 -10.36
N SER A 406 -4.28 -25.84 -9.16
CA SER A 406 -4.51 -26.52 -7.89
C SER A 406 -5.87 -26.16 -7.30
N ILE A 407 -6.73 -27.16 -7.14
CA ILE A 407 -8.00 -27.00 -6.40
C ILE A 407 -7.73 -26.73 -4.91
N THR A 408 -6.65 -27.32 -4.37
CA THR A 408 -6.25 -27.09 -2.97
C THR A 408 -5.95 -25.61 -2.73
N ASP A 409 -5.29 -24.93 -3.65
CA ASP A 409 -5.03 -23.49 -3.55
C ASP A 409 -6.34 -22.68 -3.55
N CYS A 410 -7.35 -23.11 -4.32
CA CYS A 410 -8.68 -22.49 -4.28
C CYS A 410 -9.36 -22.67 -2.90
N ILE A 411 -9.21 -23.84 -2.28
CA ILE A 411 -9.73 -24.09 -0.93
C ILE A 411 -8.98 -23.23 0.10
N ILE A 412 -7.66 -23.17 0.01
CA ILE A 412 -6.83 -22.32 0.88
C ILE A 412 -7.25 -20.85 0.74
N ALA A 413 -7.41 -20.36 -0.50
CA ALA A 413 -7.87 -19.00 -0.75
C ALA A 413 -9.27 -18.75 -0.16
N ALA A 414 -10.19 -19.70 -0.26
CA ALA A 414 -11.52 -19.60 0.35
C ALA A 414 -11.45 -19.51 1.87
N VAL A 415 -10.60 -20.32 2.52
CA VAL A 415 -10.37 -20.28 3.98
C VAL A 415 -9.81 -18.91 4.39
N PHE A 416 -8.79 -18.40 3.68
CA PHE A 416 -8.26 -17.07 3.95
C PHE A 416 -9.28 -15.97 3.63
N GLY A 417 -10.17 -16.19 2.64
CA GLY A 417 -11.29 -15.30 2.35
C GLY A 417 -12.26 -15.20 3.52
N TRP A 418 -12.54 -16.32 4.16
CA TRP A 418 -13.40 -16.37 5.35
C TRP A 418 -12.71 -15.73 6.57
N ILE A 419 -11.43 -16.02 6.78
CA ILE A 419 -10.62 -15.35 7.82
C ILE A 419 -10.65 -13.83 7.59
N GLY A 420 -10.38 -13.37 6.36
CA GLY A 420 -10.41 -11.95 6.00
C GLY A 420 -11.78 -11.30 6.21
N LEU A 421 -12.88 -12.02 5.95
CA LEU A 421 -14.24 -11.56 6.24
C LEU A 421 -14.47 -11.37 7.74
N ILE A 422 -14.03 -12.32 8.57
CA ILE A 422 -14.12 -12.21 10.03
C ILE A 422 -13.33 -11.01 10.52
N LEU A 423 -12.08 -10.86 10.07
CA LEU A 423 -11.23 -9.72 10.43
C LEU A 423 -11.89 -8.39 10.08
N LYS A 424 -12.41 -8.25 8.86
CA LYS A 424 -13.11 -7.03 8.42
C LYS A 424 -14.38 -6.74 9.23
N ARG A 425 -15.14 -7.76 9.62
CA ARG A 425 -16.35 -7.58 10.46
C ARG A 425 -16.03 -7.19 11.89
N GLN A 426 -14.81 -7.47 12.34
CA GLN A 426 -14.31 -7.11 13.67
C GLN A 426 -13.41 -5.86 13.64
N ASP A 427 -13.35 -5.17 12.51
CA ASP A 427 -12.48 -4.00 12.27
C ASP A 427 -10.99 -4.30 12.53
N LEU A 428 -10.56 -5.58 12.36
CA LEU A 428 -9.17 -5.99 12.51
C LEU A 428 -8.40 -5.91 11.20
N PRO A 429 -7.15 -5.42 11.21
CA PRO A 429 -6.37 -5.21 9.99
C PRO A 429 -5.82 -6.52 9.41
N PRO A 430 -6.09 -6.90 8.14
CA PRO A 430 -5.49 -8.08 7.52
C PRO A 430 -4.04 -7.87 7.05
N VAL A 431 -3.59 -6.62 6.87
CA VAL A 431 -2.25 -6.25 6.38
C VAL A 431 -1.11 -6.86 7.20
N PRO A 432 -1.16 -6.89 8.55
CA PRO A 432 -0.11 -7.51 9.36
C PRO A 432 0.18 -8.98 9.02
N ILE A 433 -0.83 -9.76 8.60
CA ILE A 433 -0.63 -11.17 8.19
C ILE A 433 0.28 -11.22 6.96
N ILE A 434 0.02 -10.38 5.96
CA ILE A 434 0.79 -10.36 4.71
C ILE A 434 2.23 -9.91 4.96
N LEU A 435 2.40 -8.83 5.72
CA LEU A 435 3.73 -8.33 6.05
C LEU A 435 4.47 -9.32 6.96
N GLY A 436 3.78 -10.00 7.88
CA GLY A 436 4.33 -11.09 8.67
C GLY A 436 4.83 -12.24 7.80
N LEU A 437 4.05 -12.66 6.81
CA LEU A 437 4.42 -13.73 5.86
C LEU A 437 5.67 -13.34 5.04
N VAL A 438 5.70 -12.14 4.47
CA VAL A 438 6.79 -11.67 3.60
C VAL A 438 8.05 -11.37 4.41
N LEU A 439 7.94 -10.53 5.46
CA LEU A 439 9.08 -10.15 6.29
C LEU A 439 9.60 -11.35 7.09
N GLY A 440 8.71 -12.24 7.53
CA GLY A 440 9.06 -13.50 8.19
C GLY A 440 9.96 -14.38 7.31
N GLY A 441 9.63 -14.52 6.03
CA GLY A 441 10.47 -15.24 5.06
C GLY A 441 11.85 -14.59 4.85
N ILE A 442 11.91 -13.25 4.79
CA ILE A 442 13.17 -12.50 4.72
C ILE A 442 13.98 -12.74 6.02
N MET A 443 13.33 -12.61 7.19
CA MET A 443 13.97 -12.84 8.47
C MET A 443 14.53 -14.26 8.59
N GLU A 444 13.79 -15.27 8.18
CA GLU A 444 14.20 -16.67 8.24
C GLU A 444 15.45 -16.91 7.39
N THR A 445 15.45 -16.46 6.12
CA THR A 445 16.58 -16.65 5.21
C THR A 445 17.83 -15.91 5.67
N LYS A 446 17.69 -14.81 6.40
CA LYS A 446 18.81 -13.96 6.84
C LYS A 446 19.28 -14.28 8.29
N PHE A 447 18.42 -14.86 9.11
CA PHE A 447 18.73 -15.13 10.53
C PHE A 447 19.91 -16.08 10.69
N ARG A 448 19.90 -17.24 10.02
CA ARG A 448 21.01 -18.22 10.16
C ARG A 448 22.36 -17.68 9.68
N PRO A 449 22.50 -17.08 8.49
CA PRO A 449 23.75 -16.44 8.11
C PRO A 449 24.14 -15.29 9.04
N ALA A 450 23.17 -14.58 9.63
CA ALA A 450 23.43 -13.54 10.61
C ALA A 450 24.07 -14.10 11.89
N MET A 451 23.58 -15.27 12.35
CA MET A 451 24.06 -15.94 13.56
C MET A 451 25.34 -16.75 13.37
N ALA A 452 25.74 -17.10 12.13
CA ALA A 452 26.86 -17.97 11.84
C ALA A 452 28.24 -17.46 12.35
N ARG A 453 28.34 -16.15 12.65
CA ARG A 453 29.55 -15.50 13.16
C ARG A 453 29.28 -14.75 14.48
N VAL A 454 28.32 -15.20 15.26
CA VAL A 454 27.95 -14.60 16.54
C VAL A 454 28.32 -15.59 17.63
N GLU A 455 29.38 -15.27 18.40
CA GLU A 455 29.80 -16.04 19.57
C GLU A 455 29.15 -15.46 20.83
N VAL A 456 29.09 -14.14 20.92
CA VAL A 456 28.45 -13.41 22.03
C VAL A 456 27.36 -12.51 21.46
N PHE A 457 26.28 -12.26 22.20
CA PHE A 457 25.15 -11.42 21.77
C PHE A 457 25.59 -10.03 21.26
N ALA A 458 26.65 -9.46 21.85
CA ALA A 458 27.22 -8.18 21.41
C ALA A 458 27.76 -8.20 19.96
N ASP A 459 28.20 -9.36 19.48
CA ASP A 459 28.74 -9.49 18.11
C ASP A 459 27.69 -9.24 17.05
N PHE A 460 26.41 -9.42 17.39
CA PHE A 460 25.32 -9.13 16.48
C PHE A 460 25.27 -7.64 16.11
N PHE A 461 25.69 -6.77 17.03
CA PHE A 461 25.61 -5.31 16.92
C PHE A 461 26.96 -4.62 16.67
N GLN A 462 28.00 -5.33 16.29
CA GLN A 462 29.34 -4.76 16.04
C GLN A 462 29.39 -3.72 14.91
N ARG A 463 28.49 -3.89 13.90
CA ARG A 463 28.40 -2.94 12.80
C ARG A 463 27.53 -1.74 13.17
N PRO A 464 27.90 -0.50 12.81
CA PRO A 464 27.14 0.71 13.18
C PRO A 464 25.67 0.66 12.72
N VAL A 465 25.41 0.12 11.52
CA VAL A 465 24.05 0.00 10.99
C VAL A 465 23.23 -1.00 11.82
N ALA A 466 23.79 -2.16 12.16
CA ALA A 466 23.12 -3.14 13.00
C ALA A 466 22.86 -2.58 14.42
N ALA A 467 23.82 -1.88 15.01
CA ALA A 467 23.65 -1.22 16.30
C ALA A 467 22.53 -0.16 16.25
N PHE A 468 22.52 0.68 15.21
CA PHE A 468 21.48 1.70 15.02
C PHE A 468 20.08 1.07 14.89
N LEU A 469 19.94 0.04 14.05
CA LEU A 469 18.66 -0.66 13.86
C LEU A 469 18.20 -1.35 15.15
N GLY A 470 19.11 -1.99 15.89
CA GLY A 470 18.82 -2.61 17.18
C GLY A 470 18.35 -1.61 18.23
N LEU A 471 19.04 -0.47 18.33
CA LEU A 471 18.66 0.63 19.22
C LEU A 471 17.31 1.25 18.81
N ALA A 472 17.06 1.42 17.52
CA ALA A 472 15.78 1.91 17.01
C ALA A 472 14.62 0.96 17.39
N ILE A 473 14.79 -0.35 17.20
CA ILE A 473 13.79 -1.35 17.61
C ILE A 473 13.54 -1.28 19.12
N LEU A 474 14.61 -1.25 19.93
CA LEU A 474 14.50 -1.17 21.40
C LEU A 474 13.76 0.12 21.82
N ALA A 475 14.15 1.26 21.27
CA ALA A 475 13.54 2.56 21.57
C ALA A 475 12.05 2.57 21.22
N LEU A 476 11.67 2.01 20.07
CA LEU A 476 10.27 1.92 19.63
C LEU A 476 9.44 1.01 20.56
N VAL A 477 9.98 -0.16 20.91
CA VAL A 477 9.29 -1.12 21.80
C VAL A 477 9.13 -0.53 23.19
N VAL A 478 10.20 0.02 23.78
CA VAL A 478 10.17 0.65 25.11
C VAL A 478 9.26 1.86 25.12
N GLY A 479 9.33 2.72 24.09
CA GLY A 479 8.45 3.89 23.95
C GLY A 479 6.97 3.49 23.84
N HIS A 480 6.67 2.43 23.09
CA HIS A 480 5.31 1.91 22.97
C HIS A 480 4.79 1.35 24.31
N LEU A 481 5.59 0.53 24.99
CA LEU A 481 5.22 -0.02 26.30
C LEU A 481 5.01 1.08 27.35
N ALA A 482 5.87 2.10 27.35
CA ALA A 482 5.72 3.26 28.22
C ALA A 482 4.42 4.05 27.93
N SER A 483 4.06 4.21 26.64
CA SER A 483 2.80 4.86 26.25
C SER A 483 1.57 4.06 26.68
N LEU A 484 1.60 2.74 26.58
CA LEU A 484 0.51 1.87 27.05
C LEU A 484 0.35 1.95 28.56
N ARG A 485 1.46 1.95 29.31
CA ARG A 485 1.43 2.10 30.77
C ARG A 485 0.83 3.44 31.18
N ARG A 486 1.20 4.53 30.49
CA ARG A 486 0.66 5.86 30.77
C ARG A 486 -0.85 5.92 30.52
N GLN A 487 -1.33 5.39 29.40
CA GLN A 487 -2.77 5.32 29.09
C GLN A 487 -3.54 4.45 30.11
N ALA A 488 -2.94 3.37 30.61
CA ALA A 488 -3.55 2.55 31.64
C ALA A 488 -3.68 3.30 32.98
N LEU A 489 -2.68 4.11 33.36
CA LEU A 489 -2.74 4.94 34.55
C LEU A 489 -3.80 6.05 34.43
N GLU A 490 -3.82 6.77 33.30
CA GLU A 490 -4.83 7.81 33.02
C GLU A 490 -6.26 7.27 33.11
N ARG A 491 -6.52 6.06 32.60
CA ARG A 491 -7.84 5.39 32.72
C ARG A 491 -8.16 4.94 34.14
N ALA A 492 -7.17 4.56 34.94
CA ALA A 492 -7.38 4.21 36.35
C ALA A 492 -7.76 5.45 37.16
N ASP A 493 -7.07 6.57 36.95
CA ASP A 493 -7.35 7.84 37.58
C ASP A 493 -8.76 8.38 37.22
N GLU A 494 -9.18 8.22 35.94
CA GLU A 494 -10.55 8.58 35.48
C GLU A 494 -11.65 7.67 36.07
N ALA A 495 -11.33 6.42 36.41
CA ALA A 495 -12.29 5.48 37.01
C ALA A 495 -12.45 5.68 38.54
N GLU A 496 -11.45 6.32 39.19
CA GLU A 496 -11.49 6.64 40.62
C GLU A 496 -12.07 8.04 40.89
N ALA A 497 -12.18 8.92 39.89
CA ALA A 497 -12.77 10.26 39.96
C ALA A 497 -14.26 10.25 39.62
#